data_92c81e69ef449a3cc4ac2b7f2c6ac4a5
#
_entry.id   92c81e69ef449a3cc4ac2b7f2c6ac4a5
#
_cell.length_a   1.000
_cell.length_b   1.000
_cell.length_c   1.000
_cell.angle_alpha   90.00
_cell.angle_beta   90.00
_cell.angle_gamma   90.00
#
_symmetry.space_group_name_H-M   'P 1'
#
loop_
_entity.id
_entity.type
_entity.pdbx_description
1 polymer ?
#
loop_
_entity_poly.entity_id
_entity_poly.type
_entity_poly.pdbx_seq_one_letter_code
_entity_poly.pdbx_strand_id
1 'polypeptide(L)'
;MSAFDDLAGMEPLRIWDGVAARAVEGARSSFAVVELDPDSLVPEHAHANEQLGLVIRGSLEFRVGDETRELGPGSTWSIPGDTPHEVRAGPEGAVVIDVFAPAREDWAAIARDAPREPRWP
;
A
#
# COMPACT_ATOMS: atom_id res chain seq x y z
N MET A 1 15.94 17.68 13.03
CA MET A 1 15.14 16.58 12.42
C MET A 1 14.54 15.70 13.52
N SER A 2 13.25 15.44 13.47
CA SER A 2 12.60 14.57 14.44
C SER A 2 12.57 13.13 13.92
N ALA A 3 12.65 12.17 14.85
CA ALA A 3 12.44 10.77 14.55
C ALA A 3 10.95 10.40 14.46
N PHE A 4 10.07 11.34 14.79
CA PHE A 4 8.64 11.08 14.93
C PHE A 4 7.82 11.90 13.91
N ASP A 5 6.72 11.32 13.46
CA ASP A 5 5.76 11.98 12.60
C ASP A 5 4.35 11.45 12.94
N ASP A 6 3.33 11.99 12.29
CA ASP A 6 1.95 11.61 12.53
C ASP A 6 1.25 11.38 11.18
N LEU A 7 0.72 10.19 11.02
CA LEU A 7 0.05 9.80 9.78
C LEU A 7 -1.09 10.74 9.40
N ALA A 8 -1.87 11.19 10.39
CA ALA A 8 -3.03 12.04 10.12
C ALA A 8 -2.64 13.38 9.51
N GLY A 9 -1.43 13.86 9.79
CA GLY A 9 -0.91 15.13 9.25
C GLY A 9 -0.28 15.00 7.86
N MET A 10 -0.11 13.80 7.36
CA MET A 10 0.52 13.59 6.04
C MET A 10 -0.46 13.82 4.91
N GLU A 11 0.02 14.44 3.84
CA GLU A 11 -0.71 14.50 2.58
C GLU A 11 -0.61 13.13 1.91
N PRO A 12 -1.74 12.44 1.68
CA PRO A 12 -1.67 11.09 1.08
C PRO A 12 -1.18 11.14 -0.37
N LEU A 13 -0.37 10.16 -0.72
CA LEU A 13 0.06 9.93 -2.10
C LEU A 13 -1.06 9.25 -2.86
N ARG A 14 -1.44 9.79 -4.01
CA ARG A 14 -2.39 9.12 -4.91
C ARG A 14 -1.62 8.17 -5.80
N ILE A 15 -1.49 6.91 -5.37
CA ILE A 15 -0.71 5.90 -6.09
C ILE A 15 -1.45 5.45 -7.35
N TRP A 16 -2.75 5.19 -7.23
CA TRP A 16 -3.68 4.88 -8.31
C TRP A 16 -5.01 5.53 -7.99
N ASP A 17 -5.92 5.54 -8.94
CA ASP A 17 -7.28 6.00 -8.66
C ASP A 17 -7.90 5.17 -7.55
N GLY A 18 -8.36 5.84 -6.49
CA GLY A 18 -8.95 5.17 -5.34
C GLY A 18 -7.95 4.52 -4.39
N VAL A 19 -6.65 4.72 -4.60
CA VAL A 19 -5.61 4.12 -3.77
C VAL A 19 -4.69 5.22 -3.23
N ALA A 20 -4.74 5.44 -1.94
CA ALA A 20 -3.96 6.48 -1.27
C ALA A 20 -3.02 5.89 -0.23
N ALA A 21 -1.79 6.36 -0.21
CA ALA A 21 -0.78 5.87 0.73
C ALA A 21 -0.17 7.00 1.55
N ARG A 22 0.08 6.71 2.80
CA ARG A 22 0.89 7.55 3.68
C ARG A 22 2.11 6.75 4.07
N ALA A 23 3.29 7.26 3.73
CA ALA A 23 4.53 6.49 3.82
C ALA A 23 5.50 7.09 4.82
N VAL A 24 6.24 6.21 5.47
CA VAL A 24 7.38 6.56 6.32
C VAL A 24 8.63 6.02 5.63
N GLU A 25 9.56 6.91 5.31
CA GLU A 25 10.76 6.56 4.56
C GLU A 25 11.96 6.41 5.49
N GLY A 26 12.59 5.25 5.44
CA GLY A 26 13.88 5.00 6.07
C GLY A 26 15.01 5.02 5.03
N ALA A 27 16.23 4.83 5.48
CA ALA A 27 17.38 4.77 4.59
C ALA A 27 17.42 3.49 3.75
N ARG A 28 16.88 2.40 4.27
CA ARG A 28 16.97 1.07 3.64
C ARG A 28 15.61 0.43 3.39
N SER A 29 14.57 1.01 3.92
CA SER A 29 13.22 0.48 3.80
C SER A 29 12.21 1.61 3.95
N SER A 30 11.01 1.36 3.49
CA SER A 30 9.88 2.25 3.75
C SER A 30 8.68 1.40 4.11
N PHE A 31 7.74 1.97 4.85
CA PHE A 31 6.44 1.34 5.00
C PHE A 31 5.34 2.34 4.68
N ALA A 32 4.20 1.83 4.28
CA ALA A 32 3.07 2.66 3.97
C ALA A 32 1.79 2.07 4.56
N VAL A 33 0.92 2.94 5.03
CA VAL A 33 -0.47 2.59 5.29
C VAL A 33 -1.24 2.99 4.05
N VAL A 34 -1.85 2.02 3.40
CA VAL A 34 -2.55 2.19 2.11
C VAL A 34 -4.04 2.00 2.32
N GLU A 35 -4.79 2.99 1.89
CA GLU A 35 -6.25 2.94 1.90
C GLU A 35 -6.74 2.73 0.47
N LEU A 36 -7.54 1.68 0.27
CA LEU A 36 -8.13 1.35 -1.01
C LEU A 36 -9.63 1.59 -0.95
N ASP A 37 -10.13 2.41 -1.85
CA ASP A 37 -11.58 2.63 -1.97
C ASP A 37 -12.29 1.35 -2.41
N PRO A 38 -13.60 1.21 -2.14
CA PRO A 38 -14.37 0.06 -2.61
C PRO A 38 -14.17 -0.18 -4.11
N ASP A 39 -13.90 -1.43 -4.46
CA ASP A 39 -13.74 -1.92 -5.83
C ASP A 39 -12.58 -1.28 -6.61
N SER A 40 -11.71 -0.52 -5.96
CA SER A 40 -10.54 0.08 -6.64
C SER A 40 -9.55 -0.99 -7.09
N LEU A 41 -8.84 -0.69 -8.17
CA LEU A 41 -7.89 -1.60 -8.78
C LEU A 41 -6.48 -1.02 -8.69
N VAL A 42 -5.55 -1.82 -8.18
CA VAL A 42 -4.12 -1.62 -8.40
C VAL A 42 -3.75 -2.51 -9.58
N PRO A 43 -3.52 -1.94 -10.78
CA PRO A 43 -3.24 -2.76 -11.96
C PRO A 43 -1.98 -3.58 -11.81
N GLU A 44 -1.88 -4.65 -12.61
CA GLU A 44 -0.68 -5.47 -12.62
C GLU A 44 0.57 -4.62 -12.83
N HIS A 45 1.52 -4.78 -11.93
CA HIS A 45 2.80 -4.09 -11.98
C HIS A 45 3.86 -4.91 -11.28
N ALA A 46 5.12 -4.52 -11.47
CA ALA A 46 6.25 -5.12 -10.78
C ALA A 46 7.25 -4.01 -10.46
N HIS A 47 8.03 -4.22 -9.42
CA HIS A 47 9.10 -3.31 -9.02
C HIS A 47 10.23 -4.10 -8.37
N ALA A 48 11.42 -3.49 -8.34
CA ALA A 48 12.60 -4.16 -7.79
C ALA A 48 12.53 -4.40 -6.28
N ASN A 49 11.73 -3.60 -5.57
CA ASN A 49 11.58 -3.71 -4.12
C ASN A 49 10.91 -5.02 -3.72
N GLU A 50 11.44 -5.67 -2.70
CA GLU A 50 10.70 -6.69 -1.97
C GLU A 50 9.52 -6.02 -1.27
N GLN A 51 8.39 -6.70 -1.19
CA GLN A 51 7.19 -6.16 -0.55
C GLN A 51 6.60 -7.16 0.43
N LEU A 52 6.48 -6.75 1.68
CA LEU A 52 5.79 -7.49 2.72
C LEU A 52 4.56 -6.69 3.14
N GLY A 53 3.50 -7.37 3.52
CA GLY A 53 2.34 -6.62 3.99
C GLY A 53 1.28 -7.46 4.65
N LEU A 54 0.24 -6.77 5.12
CA LEU A 54 -0.91 -7.40 5.74
C LEU A 54 -2.16 -6.53 5.61
N VAL A 55 -3.30 -7.19 5.64
CA VAL A 55 -4.59 -6.51 5.69
C VAL A 55 -4.91 -6.14 7.14
N ILE A 56 -5.24 -4.87 7.36
CA ILE A 56 -5.73 -4.38 8.67
C ILE A 56 -7.26 -4.43 8.69
N ARG A 57 -7.91 -4.09 7.58
CA ARG A 57 -9.34 -3.86 7.51
C ARG A 57 -9.85 -4.09 6.11
N GLY A 58 -11.07 -4.59 5.99
CA GLY A 58 -11.69 -4.83 4.69
C GLY A 58 -11.22 -6.10 4.02
N SER A 59 -11.27 -6.13 2.70
CA SER A 59 -10.92 -7.31 1.93
C SER A 59 -10.31 -6.95 0.58
N LEU A 60 -9.52 -7.88 0.05
CA LEU A 60 -8.85 -7.76 -1.25
C LEU A 60 -8.92 -9.08 -1.99
N GLU A 61 -8.97 -9.01 -3.32
CA GLU A 61 -8.53 -10.11 -4.17
C GLU A 61 -7.10 -9.76 -4.62
N PHE A 62 -6.14 -10.59 -4.27
CA PHE A 62 -4.73 -10.33 -4.53
C PHE A 62 -4.13 -11.44 -5.38
N ARG A 63 -3.53 -11.06 -6.49
CA ARG A 63 -2.79 -11.97 -7.36
C ARG A 63 -1.30 -11.63 -7.32
N VAL A 64 -0.49 -12.65 -7.03
CA VAL A 64 0.98 -12.56 -7.05
C VAL A 64 1.48 -13.66 -7.96
N GLY A 65 2.10 -13.30 -9.08
CA GLY A 65 2.44 -14.27 -10.10
C GLY A 65 1.19 -15.00 -10.59
N ASP A 66 1.16 -16.29 -10.43
CA ASP A 66 0.02 -17.15 -10.84
C ASP A 66 -0.93 -17.48 -9.69
N GLU A 67 -0.65 -16.99 -8.50
CA GLU A 67 -1.45 -17.30 -7.32
C GLU A 67 -2.42 -16.17 -7.01
N THR A 68 -3.71 -16.48 -6.89
CA THR A 68 -4.76 -15.53 -6.53
C THR A 68 -5.44 -15.98 -5.25
N ARG A 69 -5.65 -15.06 -4.32
CA ARG A 69 -6.34 -15.30 -3.05
C ARG A 69 -7.28 -14.15 -2.70
N GLU A 70 -8.37 -14.51 -2.05
CA GLU A 70 -9.19 -13.54 -1.31
C GLU A 70 -8.60 -13.36 0.08
N LEU A 71 -8.34 -12.11 0.48
CA LEU A 71 -7.67 -11.79 1.73
C LEU A 71 -8.56 -10.92 2.61
N GLY A 72 -8.55 -11.20 3.90
CA GLY A 72 -9.21 -10.42 4.93
C GLY A 72 -8.24 -10.01 6.03
N PRO A 73 -8.71 -9.36 7.11
CA PRO A 73 -7.84 -8.89 8.19
C PRO A 73 -6.93 -9.99 8.72
N GLY A 74 -5.64 -9.66 8.85
CA GLY A 74 -4.61 -10.61 9.29
C GLY A 74 -3.97 -11.42 8.19
N SER A 75 -4.51 -11.41 6.97
CA SER A 75 -3.86 -12.06 5.82
C SER A 75 -2.62 -11.28 5.44
N THR A 76 -1.57 -11.99 5.05
CA THR A 76 -0.26 -11.41 4.76
C THR A 76 0.23 -11.80 3.37
N TRP A 77 1.22 -11.05 2.88
CA TRP A 77 1.95 -11.37 1.65
C TRP A 77 3.43 -11.10 1.81
N SER A 78 4.21 -11.85 1.02
CA SER A 78 5.64 -11.68 0.89
C SER A 78 5.95 -11.81 -0.60
N ILE A 79 6.30 -10.70 -1.23
CA ILE A 79 6.46 -10.63 -2.69
C ILE A 79 7.93 -10.34 -2.99
N PRO A 80 8.65 -11.29 -3.62
CA PRO A 80 10.01 -11.03 -4.09
C PRO A 80 10.03 -9.89 -5.11
N GLY A 81 11.18 -9.23 -5.22
CA GLY A 81 11.38 -8.20 -6.23
C GLY A 81 11.05 -8.70 -7.64
N ASP A 82 10.56 -7.80 -8.47
CA ASP A 82 10.23 -8.03 -9.88
C ASP A 82 9.12 -9.08 -10.15
N THR A 83 8.36 -9.44 -9.13
CA THR A 83 7.23 -10.36 -9.29
C THR A 83 5.96 -9.58 -9.61
N PRO A 84 5.31 -9.84 -10.76
CA PRO A 84 4.06 -9.16 -11.11
C PRO A 84 2.95 -9.43 -10.08
N HIS A 85 2.23 -8.38 -9.73
CA HIS A 85 1.10 -8.50 -8.80
C HIS A 85 0.02 -7.47 -9.10
N GLU A 86 -1.21 -7.81 -8.70
CA GLU A 86 -2.40 -7.01 -8.95
C GLU A 86 -3.36 -7.15 -7.77
N VAL A 87 -4.02 -6.07 -7.39
CA VAL A 87 -4.95 -6.05 -6.27
C VAL A 87 -6.27 -5.41 -6.68
N ARG A 88 -7.38 -6.05 -6.31
CA ARG A 88 -8.70 -5.43 -6.38
C ARG A 88 -9.29 -5.38 -4.98
N ALA A 89 -9.65 -4.20 -4.52
CA ALA A 89 -10.32 -4.04 -3.24
C ALA A 89 -11.72 -4.63 -3.29
N GLY A 90 -12.17 -5.17 -2.17
CA GLY A 90 -13.53 -5.67 -2.03
C GLY A 90 -14.56 -4.54 -1.95
N PRO A 91 -15.85 -4.90 -1.79
CA PRO A 91 -16.95 -3.94 -1.85
C PRO A 91 -16.97 -2.90 -0.73
N GLU A 92 -16.24 -3.14 0.35
CA GLU A 92 -16.12 -2.19 1.46
C GLU A 92 -14.77 -1.47 1.48
N GLY A 93 -13.92 -1.71 0.48
CA GLY A 93 -12.56 -1.20 0.46
C GLY A 93 -11.64 -1.97 1.38
N ALA A 94 -10.44 -1.44 1.58
CA ALA A 94 -9.46 -2.08 2.46
C ALA A 94 -8.46 -1.07 2.99
N VAL A 95 -7.84 -1.41 4.12
CA VAL A 95 -6.68 -0.73 4.66
C VAL A 95 -5.60 -1.79 4.85
N VAL A 96 -4.43 -1.53 4.28
CA VAL A 96 -3.30 -2.46 4.36
C VAL A 96 -2.04 -1.72 4.82
N ILE A 97 -1.08 -2.49 5.32
CA ILE A 97 0.26 -1.99 5.56
C ILE A 97 1.19 -2.73 4.60
N ASP A 98 2.03 -1.97 3.89
CA ASP A 98 3.08 -2.50 3.03
C ASP A 98 4.44 -2.03 3.51
N VAL A 99 5.41 -2.93 3.49
CA VAL A 99 6.82 -2.64 3.77
C VAL A 99 7.62 -2.95 2.51
N PHE A 100 8.48 -2.02 2.11
CA PHE A 100 9.31 -2.14 0.92
C PHE A 100 10.79 -2.08 1.29
N ALA A 101 11.58 -2.93 0.69
CA ALA A 101 13.04 -2.89 0.79
C ALA A 101 13.67 -3.17 -0.58
N PRO A 102 14.53 -2.28 -1.08
CA PRO A 102 14.88 -0.96 -0.54
C PRO A 102 13.69 0.01 -0.52
N ALA A 103 13.91 1.20 0.05
CA ALA A 103 12.87 2.22 0.14
C ALA A 103 12.31 2.60 -1.24
N ARG A 104 11.03 3.00 -1.28
CA ARG A 104 10.33 3.38 -2.52
C ARG A 104 10.68 4.80 -2.93
N GLU A 105 11.85 4.98 -3.54
CA GLU A 105 12.31 6.29 -4.03
C GLU A 105 11.43 6.84 -5.16
N ASP A 106 10.85 5.97 -5.96
CA ASP A 106 9.94 6.34 -7.05
C ASP A 106 8.69 7.07 -6.57
N TRP A 107 8.27 6.85 -5.33
CA TRP A 107 7.09 7.52 -4.78
C TRP A 107 7.28 9.01 -4.52
N ALA A 108 8.52 9.49 -4.48
CA ALA A 108 8.79 10.92 -4.29
C ALA A 108 8.19 11.79 -5.41
N ALA A 109 7.97 11.23 -6.60
CA ALA A 109 7.42 11.94 -7.75
C ALA A 109 5.90 11.84 -7.86
N ILE A 110 5.23 11.10 -6.96
CA ILE A 110 3.79 10.89 -7.02
C ILE A 110 3.05 12.14 -6.49
N ALA A 111 1.93 12.47 -7.15
CA ALA A 111 1.08 13.57 -6.72
C ALA A 111 0.47 13.30 -5.34
N ARG A 112 0.35 14.36 -4.55
CA ARG A 112 -0.24 14.29 -3.22
C ARG A 112 -1.60 14.95 -3.21
N ASP A 113 -2.53 14.36 -2.47
CA ASP A 113 -3.83 14.96 -2.18
C ASP A 113 -3.72 15.84 -0.94
N ALA A 114 -4.71 16.71 -0.73
CA ALA A 114 -4.81 17.48 0.50
C ALA A 114 -4.94 16.54 1.71
N PRO A 115 -4.44 16.95 2.89
CA PRO A 115 -4.60 16.15 4.10
C PRO A 115 -6.07 15.87 4.38
N ARG A 116 -6.35 14.64 4.83
CA ARG A 116 -7.69 14.24 5.23
C ARG A 116 -7.60 13.21 6.34
N GLU A 117 -8.71 12.99 7.03
CA GLU A 117 -8.80 11.98 8.07
C GLU A 117 -8.43 10.60 7.51
N PRO A 118 -7.49 9.89 8.15
CA PRO A 118 -7.22 8.51 7.74
C PRO A 118 -8.38 7.60 8.14
N ARG A 119 -8.63 6.59 7.32
CA ARG A 119 -9.63 5.56 7.61
C ARG A 119 -9.06 4.44 8.50
N TRP A 120 -7.89 4.70 9.04
CA TRP A 120 -7.13 3.76 9.86
C TRP A 120 -6.94 4.34 11.26
N PRO A 121 -6.93 3.55 12.32
CA PRO A 121 -6.95 2.09 12.39
C PRO A 121 -8.23 1.45 12.04
#